data_f5d1db62ebd189c8b1a1e38aa15764f9
#
_entry.id   f5d1db62ebd189c8b1a1e38aa15764f9
#
_cell.length_a   1.000
_cell.length_b   1.000
_cell.length_c   1.000
_cell.angle_alpha   90.00
_cell.angle_beta   90.00
_cell.angle_gamma   90.00
#
_symmetry.space_group_name_H-M   'P 1'
#
loop_
_entity.id
_entity.type
_entity.pdbx_description
1 polymer ?
#
loop_
_entity_poly.entity_id
_entity_poly.type
_entity_poly.pdbx_seq_one_letter_code
_entity_poly.pdbx_strand_id
1 'polypeptide(L)'
;KMKLIYKKKFYKYLIFSLLLSSLNSCSGRISNHGALNIENKINTILERKLEKAEVEALLGPPSTVSAFEFNKWYYINNTMKHFAFYKSEIVSHKVYEIIFNSENQAIKINSYNEKNLNNITYNEDYTDTRGNQKSLLQNILKGVGNSTLSK
;
A
#
# COMPACT_ATOMS: atom_id res chain seq x y z
N LYS A 1 -59.86 -12.82 -11.29
CA LYS A 1 -59.18 -11.86 -10.39
C LYS A 1 -58.08 -12.49 -9.54
N MET A 2 -58.19 -13.71 -9.06
CA MET A 2 -57.23 -14.40 -8.20
C MET A 2 -55.86 -14.67 -8.90
N LYS A 3 -55.86 -15.12 -10.17
CA LYS A 3 -54.60 -15.38 -10.92
C LYS A 3 -53.70 -14.17 -11.13
N LEU A 4 -54.23 -12.97 -11.17
CA LEU A 4 -53.47 -11.73 -11.36
C LEU A 4 -52.73 -11.33 -10.08
N ILE A 5 -53.26 -11.61 -8.90
CA ILE A 5 -52.68 -11.33 -7.59
C ILE A 5 -51.47 -12.24 -7.32
N TYR A 6 -51.58 -13.52 -7.69
CA TYR A 6 -50.49 -14.48 -7.60
C TYR A 6 -49.32 -14.13 -8.53
N LYS A 7 -49.58 -13.68 -9.75
CA LYS A 7 -48.51 -13.20 -10.67
C LYS A 7 -47.79 -11.98 -10.12
N LYS A 8 -48.49 -11.00 -9.51
CA LYS A 8 -47.87 -9.83 -8.92
C LYS A 8 -47.01 -10.18 -7.68
N LYS A 9 -47.45 -11.09 -6.84
CA LYS A 9 -46.67 -11.55 -5.69
C LYS A 9 -45.43 -12.34 -6.15
N PHE A 10 -45.59 -13.24 -7.10
CA PHE A 10 -44.48 -14.02 -7.65
C PHE A 10 -43.40 -13.12 -8.26
N TYR A 11 -43.79 -12.08 -8.99
CA TYR A 11 -42.84 -11.12 -9.58
C TYR A 11 -42.06 -10.31 -8.51
N LYS A 12 -42.70 -9.96 -7.41
CA LYS A 12 -42.03 -9.31 -6.27
C LYS A 12 -40.96 -10.20 -5.62
N TYR A 13 -41.29 -11.48 -5.41
CA TYR A 13 -40.30 -12.42 -4.85
C TYR A 13 -39.16 -12.70 -5.83
N LEU A 14 -39.45 -12.77 -7.12
CA LEU A 14 -38.40 -12.93 -8.14
C LEU A 14 -37.45 -11.75 -8.21
N ILE A 15 -37.96 -10.52 -8.16
CA ILE A 15 -37.15 -9.32 -8.11
C ILE A 15 -36.32 -9.27 -6.81
N PHE A 16 -36.93 -9.60 -5.67
CA PHE A 16 -36.24 -9.62 -4.38
C PHE A 16 -35.13 -10.69 -4.34
N SER A 17 -35.38 -11.88 -4.89
CA SER A 17 -34.36 -12.93 -5.03
C SER A 17 -33.21 -12.51 -5.95
N LEU A 18 -33.51 -11.85 -7.06
CA LEU A 18 -32.51 -11.32 -7.99
C LEU A 18 -31.66 -10.23 -7.34
N LEU A 19 -32.29 -9.36 -6.51
CA LEU A 19 -31.59 -8.32 -5.75
C LEU A 19 -30.68 -8.91 -4.68
N LEU A 20 -31.12 -9.98 -3.99
CA LEU A 20 -30.29 -10.66 -2.97
C LEU A 20 -29.07 -11.36 -3.60
N SER A 21 -29.20 -11.92 -4.80
CA SER A 21 -28.11 -12.61 -5.48
C SER A 21 -27.01 -11.65 -5.95
N SER A 22 -27.31 -10.37 -6.18
CA SER A 22 -26.33 -9.36 -6.58
C SER A 22 -25.43 -8.89 -5.43
N LEU A 23 -25.80 -9.15 -4.17
CA LEU A 23 -25.03 -8.71 -2.99
C LEU A 23 -23.77 -9.58 -2.71
N ASN A 24 -23.64 -10.74 -3.35
CA ASN A 24 -22.51 -11.65 -3.11
C ASN A 24 -21.25 -11.36 -3.96
N SER A 25 -21.20 -10.23 -4.68
CA SER A 25 -20.13 -9.91 -5.62
C SER A 25 -18.88 -9.25 -4.98
N CYS A 26 -18.83 -9.09 -3.65
CA CYS A 26 -17.68 -8.51 -2.98
C CYS A 26 -16.56 -9.52 -2.77
N SER A 27 -15.75 -9.78 -3.79
CA SER A 27 -14.49 -10.52 -3.63
C SER A 27 -13.33 -9.58 -3.30
N GLY A 28 -12.46 -10.00 -2.34
CA GLY A 28 -11.24 -9.23 -2.03
C GLY A 28 -10.31 -9.17 -3.24
N ARG A 29 -9.75 -7.99 -3.51
CA ARG A 29 -8.74 -7.78 -4.56
C ARG A 29 -7.35 -7.90 -3.97
N ILE A 30 -6.47 -8.68 -4.62
CA ILE A 30 -5.05 -8.75 -4.28
C ILE A 30 -4.29 -7.81 -5.20
N SER A 31 -3.42 -6.96 -4.64
CA SER A 31 -2.47 -6.14 -5.38
C SER A 31 -1.04 -6.45 -4.95
N ASN A 32 -0.15 -6.55 -5.93
CA ASN A 32 1.28 -6.74 -5.71
C ASN A 32 2.00 -5.45 -6.07
N HIS A 33 2.89 -5.00 -5.20
CA HIS A 33 3.73 -3.84 -5.38
C HIS A 33 5.20 -4.25 -5.26
N GLY A 34 6.05 -3.78 -6.15
CA GLY A 34 7.48 -4.09 -6.20
C GLY A 34 7.89 -4.90 -7.43
N ALA A 35 9.12 -5.42 -7.44
CA ALA A 35 9.67 -6.18 -8.55
C ALA A 35 8.98 -7.54 -8.70
N LEU A 36 8.37 -7.78 -9.87
CA LEU A 36 7.65 -9.01 -10.14
C LEU A 36 8.61 -10.20 -10.30
N ASN A 37 8.24 -11.34 -9.69
CA ASN A 37 8.92 -12.63 -9.84
C ASN A 37 10.42 -12.61 -9.52
N ILE A 38 10.85 -11.77 -8.58
CA ILE A 38 12.26 -11.65 -8.20
C ILE A 38 12.83 -13.00 -7.74
N GLU A 39 12.05 -13.81 -7.04
CA GLU A 39 12.46 -15.14 -6.54
C GLU A 39 12.96 -16.06 -7.66
N ASN A 40 12.27 -16.06 -8.79
CA ASN A 40 12.65 -16.89 -9.94
C ASN A 40 13.90 -16.37 -10.66
N LYS A 41 14.23 -15.10 -10.46
CA LYS A 41 15.35 -14.42 -11.13
C LYS A 41 16.64 -14.38 -10.31
N ILE A 42 16.54 -14.62 -8.98
CA ILE A 42 17.68 -14.59 -8.06
C ILE A 42 18.81 -15.51 -8.53
N ASN A 43 18.51 -16.76 -8.88
CA ASN A 43 19.51 -17.71 -9.31
C ASN A 43 20.22 -17.22 -10.58
N THR A 44 19.48 -16.74 -11.55
CA THR A 44 20.05 -16.21 -12.80
C THR A 44 20.97 -15.01 -12.53
N ILE A 45 20.58 -14.11 -11.62
CA ILE A 45 21.38 -12.93 -11.27
C ILE A 45 22.72 -13.36 -10.65
N LEU A 46 22.70 -14.31 -9.73
CA LEU A 46 23.92 -14.78 -9.03
C LEU A 46 24.80 -15.67 -9.91
N GLU A 47 24.22 -16.61 -10.66
CA GLU A 47 24.97 -17.52 -11.53
C GLU A 47 25.71 -16.76 -12.64
N ARG A 48 25.07 -15.77 -13.23
CA ARG A 48 25.63 -14.95 -14.31
C ARG A 48 26.42 -13.75 -13.81
N LYS A 49 26.41 -13.48 -12.49
CA LYS A 49 27.02 -12.29 -11.89
C LYS A 49 26.62 -11.00 -12.62
N LEU A 50 25.31 -10.85 -12.84
CA LEU A 50 24.78 -9.73 -13.62
C LEU A 50 25.26 -8.39 -13.08
N GLU A 51 25.56 -7.46 -13.98
CA GLU A 51 25.90 -6.08 -13.64
C GLU A 51 24.66 -5.28 -13.23
N LYS A 52 24.86 -4.15 -12.55
CA LYS A 52 23.78 -3.27 -12.09
C LYS A 52 22.78 -2.93 -13.21
N ALA A 53 23.28 -2.59 -14.40
CA ALA A 53 22.44 -2.26 -15.56
C ALA A 53 21.59 -3.46 -16.01
N GLU A 54 22.13 -4.66 -15.99
CA GLU A 54 21.41 -5.87 -16.36
C GLU A 54 20.37 -6.26 -15.29
N VAL A 55 20.73 -6.10 -14.00
CA VAL A 55 19.80 -6.31 -12.88
C VAL A 55 18.62 -5.32 -12.98
N GLU A 56 18.89 -4.05 -13.26
CA GLU A 56 17.86 -3.05 -13.47
C GLU A 56 16.99 -3.33 -14.70
N ALA A 57 17.58 -3.77 -15.79
CA ALA A 57 16.82 -4.19 -16.99
C ALA A 57 15.92 -5.41 -16.69
N LEU A 58 16.36 -6.31 -15.81
CA LEU A 58 15.64 -7.54 -15.48
C LEU A 58 14.54 -7.34 -14.43
N LEU A 59 14.81 -6.56 -13.37
CA LEU A 59 13.92 -6.37 -12.22
C LEU A 59 13.20 -5.02 -12.22
N GLY A 60 13.64 -4.07 -13.04
CA GLY A 60 13.29 -2.66 -12.95
C GLY A 60 14.19 -1.90 -11.97
N PRO A 61 13.96 -0.59 -11.79
CA PRO A 61 14.73 0.21 -10.85
C PRO A 61 14.56 -0.31 -9.41
N PRO A 62 15.62 -0.22 -8.57
CA PRO A 62 15.52 -0.60 -7.17
C PRO A 62 14.55 0.30 -6.41
N SER A 63 13.87 -0.24 -5.39
CA SER A 63 12.98 0.54 -4.52
C SER A 63 13.76 1.59 -3.75
N THR A 64 14.98 1.27 -3.32
CA THR A 64 15.93 2.20 -2.70
C THR A 64 17.36 1.69 -2.80
N VAL A 65 18.31 2.60 -2.70
CA VAL A 65 19.75 2.32 -2.64
C VAL A 65 20.27 2.71 -1.27
N SER A 66 21.21 1.95 -0.72
CA SER A 66 21.81 2.29 0.57
C SER A 66 22.49 3.67 0.51
N ALA A 67 22.21 4.51 1.50
CA ALA A 67 22.82 5.84 1.61
C ALA A 67 24.31 5.78 1.98
N PHE A 68 24.75 4.71 2.65
CA PHE A 68 26.13 4.55 3.15
C PHE A 68 26.96 3.63 2.27
N GLU A 69 26.33 2.68 1.58
CA GLU A 69 26.97 1.67 0.76
C GLU A 69 26.27 1.62 -0.61
N PHE A 70 26.72 2.44 -1.56
CA PHE A 70 26.13 2.53 -2.92
C PHE A 70 26.16 1.22 -3.73
N ASN A 71 26.81 0.20 -3.21
CA ASN A 71 26.84 -1.14 -3.76
C ASN A 71 25.71 -2.04 -3.25
N LYS A 72 24.76 -1.54 -2.45
CA LYS A 72 23.60 -2.29 -1.95
C LYS A 72 22.30 -1.69 -2.47
N TRP A 73 21.54 -2.50 -3.16
CA TRP A 73 20.21 -2.18 -3.69
C TRP A 73 19.14 -2.96 -2.96
N TYR A 74 18.02 -2.32 -2.68
CA TYR A 74 16.88 -2.94 -2.02
C TYR A 74 15.66 -2.95 -2.93
N TYR A 75 15.05 -4.13 -3.06
CA TYR A 75 13.78 -4.35 -3.74
C TYR A 75 12.75 -4.73 -2.70
N ILE A 76 11.70 -3.94 -2.56
CA ILE A 76 10.64 -4.13 -1.56
C ILE A 76 9.40 -4.63 -2.26
N ASN A 77 8.95 -5.84 -1.89
CA ASN A 77 7.76 -6.46 -2.45
C ASN A 77 6.68 -6.56 -1.39
N ASN A 78 5.53 -5.94 -1.66
CA ASN A 78 4.35 -5.98 -0.80
C ASN A 78 3.18 -6.61 -1.53
N THR A 79 2.56 -7.60 -0.93
CA THR A 79 1.26 -8.12 -1.35
C THR A 79 0.20 -7.62 -0.39
N MET A 80 -0.76 -6.89 -0.92
CA MET A 80 -1.86 -6.33 -0.14
C MET A 80 -3.19 -6.94 -0.58
N LYS A 81 -4.07 -7.19 0.38
CA LYS A 81 -5.45 -7.61 0.16
C LYS A 81 -6.39 -6.46 0.51
N HIS A 82 -7.20 -6.09 -0.47
CA HIS A 82 -8.17 -5.00 -0.34
C HIS A 82 -9.58 -5.57 -0.27
N PHE A 83 -10.35 -5.10 0.70
CA PHE A 83 -11.78 -5.37 0.81
C PHE A 83 -12.53 -4.06 0.63
N ALA A 84 -13.71 -4.09 -0.01
CA ALA A 84 -14.44 -2.89 -0.45
C ALA A 84 -14.65 -1.82 0.63
N PHE A 85 -14.84 -2.21 1.91
CA PHE A 85 -15.16 -1.29 3.01
C PHE A 85 -14.25 -1.44 4.23
N TYR A 86 -13.21 -2.28 4.13
CA TYR A 86 -12.29 -2.55 5.23
C TYR A 86 -10.90 -2.02 4.92
N LYS A 87 -10.11 -1.81 5.97
CA LYS A 87 -8.71 -1.43 5.85
C LYS A 87 -7.96 -2.53 5.11
N SER A 88 -7.10 -2.13 4.16
CA SER A 88 -6.25 -3.06 3.42
C SER A 88 -5.28 -3.76 4.37
N GLU A 89 -5.09 -5.05 4.18
CA GLU A 89 -4.17 -5.87 4.96
C GLU A 89 -2.93 -6.22 4.13
N ILE A 90 -1.76 -6.14 4.75
CA ILE A 90 -0.51 -6.63 4.16
C ILE A 90 -0.49 -8.14 4.37
N VAL A 91 -0.57 -8.89 3.27
CA VAL A 91 -0.55 -10.36 3.28
C VAL A 91 0.87 -10.88 3.25
N SER A 92 1.77 -10.16 2.59
CA SER A 92 3.18 -10.52 2.50
C SER A 92 4.04 -9.27 2.30
N HIS A 93 5.13 -9.21 3.05
CA HIS A 93 6.16 -8.17 2.92
C HIS A 93 7.51 -8.86 2.80
N LYS A 94 8.20 -8.65 1.69
CA LYS A 94 9.52 -9.22 1.42
C LYS A 94 10.47 -8.14 0.95
N VAL A 95 11.67 -8.13 1.50
CA VAL A 95 12.74 -7.23 1.09
C VAL A 95 13.90 -8.08 0.57
N TYR A 96 14.39 -7.76 -0.62
CA TYR A 96 15.57 -8.36 -1.20
C TYR A 96 16.68 -7.33 -1.26
N GLU A 97 17.80 -7.65 -0.63
CA GLU A 97 19.04 -6.86 -0.67
C GLU A 97 19.98 -7.49 -1.67
N ILE A 98 20.33 -6.78 -2.71
CA ILE A 98 21.33 -7.22 -3.70
C ILE A 98 22.62 -6.46 -3.43
N ILE A 99 23.70 -7.19 -3.23
CA ILE A 99 25.04 -6.66 -2.94
C ILE A 99 25.91 -6.83 -4.19
N PHE A 100 26.53 -5.73 -4.60
CA PHE A 100 27.43 -5.67 -5.75
C PHE A 100 28.89 -5.54 -5.29
N ASN A 101 29.81 -6.08 -6.10
CA ASN A 101 31.25 -5.87 -5.90
C ASN A 101 31.72 -4.51 -6.48
N SER A 102 33.04 -4.26 -6.42
CA SER A 102 33.66 -3.06 -6.99
C SER A 102 33.54 -2.96 -8.52
N GLU A 103 33.29 -4.06 -9.20
CA GLU A 103 33.07 -4.16 -10.64
C GLU A 103 31.58 -4.03 -11.02
N ASN A 104 30.72 -3.64 -10.04
CA ASN A 104 29.26 -3.55 -10.17
C ASN A 104 28.54 -4.87 -10.49
N GLN A 105 29.14 -6.02 -10.24
CA GLN A 105 28.54 -7.33 -10.43
C GLN A 105 27.85 -7.81 -9.16
N ALA A 106 26.68 -8.42 -9.28
CA ALA A 106 25.92 -8.98 -8.17
C ALA A 106 26.64 -10.20 -7.58
N ILE A 107 27.00 -10.13 -6.29
CA ILE A 107 27.74 -11.19 -5.60
C ILE A 107 26.91 -11.90 -4.54
N LYS A 108 25.89 -11.25 -4.00
CA LYS A 108 25.06 -11.80 -2.93
C LYS A 108 23.65 -11.22 -2.95
N ILE A 109 22.67 -12.06 -2.66
CA ILE A 109 21.29 -11.62 -2.46
C ILE A 109 20.80 -12.16 -1.11
N ASN A 110 20.37 -11.27 -0.23
CA ASN A 110 19.72 -11.61 1.03
C ASN A 110 18.21 -11.36 0.89
N SER A 111 17.39 -12.22 1.48
CA SER A 111 15.94 -12.03 1.55
C SER A 111 15.50 -11.90 3.00
N TYR A 112 14.70 -10.89 3.26
CA TYR A 112 14.09 -10.64 4.56
C TYR A 112 12.58 -10.72 4.42
N ASN A 113 11.90 -11.39 5.33
CA ASN A 113 10.45 -11.54 5.37
C ASN A 113 9.90 -11.02 6.70
N GLU A 114 8.58 -11.05 6.87
CA GLU A 114 7.90 -10.55 8.08
C GLU A 114 8.45 -11.13 9.39
N LYS A 115 8.94 -12.36 9.38
CA LYS A 115 9.52 -12.98 10.58
C LYS A 115 10.82 -12.31 11.04
N ASN A 116 11.49 -11.58 10.15
CA ASN A 116 12.74 -10.87 10.42
C ASN A 116 12.51 -9.37 10.68
N LEU A 117 11.26 -8.91 10.61
CA LEU A 117 10.90 -7.52 10.91
C LEU A 117 10.71 -7.37 12.42
N ASN A 118 11.50 -6.48 13.03
CA ASN A 118 11.21 -6.02 14.37
C ASN A 118 9.87 -5.28 14.34
N ASN A 119 8.90 -5.72 15.14
CA ASN A 119 7.66 -4.99 15.36
C ASN A 119 8.01 -3.66 16.02
N ILE A 120 8.03 -2.60 15.22
CA ILE A 120 8.12 -1.24 15.74
C ILE A 120 6.74 -0.91 16.28
N THR A 121 6.56 -1.01 17.58
CA THR A 121 5.40 -0.47 18.27
C THR A 121 5.55 1.06 18.21
N TYR A 122 4.59 1.74 17.57
CA TYR A 122 4.56 3.20 17.63
C TYR A 122 4.35 3.59 19.10
N ASN A 123 5.26 4.41 19.61
CA ASN A 123 5.06 5.02 20.91
C ASN A 123 3.95 6.07 20.73
N GLU A 124 2.83 5.89 21.42
CA GLU A 124 1.70 6.82 21.41
C GLU A 124 1.95 8.03 22.34
N ASP A 125 3.20 8.26 22.77
CA ASP A 125 3.56 9.43 23.54
C ASP A 125 3.25 10.70 22.74
N TYR A 126 2.19 11.35 23.18
CA TYR A 126 1.75 12.63 22.63
C TYR A 126 2.77 13.71 23.02
N THR A 127 3.54 14.17 22.05
CA THR A 127 4.40 15.33 22.25
C THR A 127 3.50 16.59 22.18
N ASP A 128 3.27 17.21 23.33
CA ASP A 128 2.50 18.45 23.42
C ASP A 128 3.25 19.57 22.67
N THR A 129 2.89 19.74 21.40
CA THR A 129 3.39 20.85 20.60
C THR A 129 2.78 22.12 21.14
N ARG A 130 3.56 22.92 21.89
CA ARG A 130 3.24 24.28 22.30
C ARG A 130 3.15 25.20 21.08
N GLY A 131 2.35 24.82 20.11
CA GLY A 131 1.91 25.70 19.03
C GLY A 131 0.94 26.70 19.61
N ASN A 132 1.14 27.96 19.24
CA ASN A 132 0.25 29.07 19.63
C ASN A 132 -1.18 28.74 19.20
N GLN A 133 -1.95 28.11 20.08
CA GLN A 133 -3.35 27.75 19.89
C GLN A 133 -4.23 29.00 19.93
N LYS A 134 -4.00 29.92 19.00
CA LYS A 134 -5.03 30.89 18.66
C LYS A 134 -6.12 30.11 17.95
N SER A 135 -7.19 29.85 18.68
CA SER A 135 -8.36 29.17 18.15
C SER A 135 -8.73 29.80 16.81
N LEU A 136 -8.98 28.97 15.78
CA LEU A 136 -9.43 29.40 14.46
C LEU A 136 -10.64 30.38 14.61
N LEU A 137 -11.46 30.17 15.63
CA LEU A 137 -12.58 31.07 16.01
C LEU A 137 -12.11 32.47 16.39
N GLN A 138 -10.98 32.60 17.11
CA GLN A 138 -10.44 33.93 17.47
C GLN A 138 -9.90 34.69 16.26
N ASN A 139 -9.35 33.98 15.28
CA ASN A 139 -8.89 34.60 14.03
C ASN A 139 -10.05 35.06 13.15
N ILE A 140 -11.14 34.28 13.11
CA ILE A 140 -12.35 34.63 12.37
C ILE A 140 -13.06 35.82 13.04
N LEU A 141 -13.17 35.84 14.36
CA LEU A 141 -13.83 36.94 15.13
C LEU A 141 -13.04 38.25 15.05
N LYS A 142 -11.70 38.22 14.97
CA LYS A 142 -10.89 39.43 14.77
C LYS A 142 -11.03 40.01 13.35
N GLY A 143 -11.31 39.15 12.35
CA GLY A 143 -11.54 39.60 10.97
C GLY A 143 -12.90 40.32 10.78
N VAL A 144 -13.90 40.01 11.58
CA VAL A 144 -15.25 40.57 11.46
C VAL A 144 -15.41 41.90 12.23
N GLY A 145 -14.56 42.16 13.25
CA GLY A 145 -14.65 43.35 14.09
C GLY A 145 -14.03 44.64 13.54
N ASN A 146 -13.23 44.56 12.43
CA ASN A 146 -12.47 45.70 11.92
C ASN A 146 -13.06 46.41 10.70
N SER A 147 -14.30 46.10 10.30
CA SER A 147 -14.91 46.69 9.11
C SER A 147 -15.94 47.82 9.39
N THR A 148 -16.05 48.30 10.60
CA THR A 148 -16.89 49.48 10.88
C THR A 148 -16.17 50.42 11.82
N LEU A 149 -15.59 51.45 11.28
CA LEU A 149 -15.43 52.83 11.76
C LEU A 149 -14.18 53.48 11.14
N SER A 150 -14.31 53.88 9.89
CA SER A 150 -13.56 55.02 9.37
C SER A 150 -14.57 56.07 8.92
N LYS A 151 -14.67 57.08 9.74
CA LYS A 151 -15.31 58.34 9.39
C LYS A 151 -14.18 59.34 9.13
#